data_39e46fdb53199f17a01433e6bc0734af
#
_entry.id   39e46fdb53199f17a01433e6bc0734af
#
_cell.length_a   1.000
_cell.length_b   1.000
_cell.length_c   1.000
_cell.angle_alpha   90.00
_cell.angle_beta   90.00
_cell.angle_gamma   90.00
#
_symmetry.space_group_name_H-M   'P 1'
#
loop_
_entity.id
_entity.type
_entity.pdbx_description
1 polymer ?
#
loop_
_entity_poly.entity_id
_entity_poly.type
_entity_poly.pdbx_seq_one_letter_code
_entity_poly.pdbx_strand_id
1 'polypeptide(L)'
;MTSFVVAKFGGTSVADYDAMNRSADVVLADPNTRLVVLSASAGVTNLLVSLSEGLEATERFVKLDALRKIQFDILERLQNPNVIREEVERLLENITTLAEAASLATSTALTDELVSHGELMSTLLFVEIMRERNIQAQWFDVRKVMRTSDRFGRAEPDVEALAELTNQQLAPRLNEGIVITQGFIGSEAKGRTTTLGRGGSDYTAALLGEALHATRVDIWTDVPGIYTTDPRVVSAAKRIDVIAFEEAAEMATFGAKVLHPATLLPAVRSDIPVFVGSSKDPKAGGTLVCKKTENPPLFRALALRRKQTLVTLHSHNMLHSRGFLAEVFGILARHNISVDLITTSEVSIALTLDTTGSTSTGDTLLTQSLLIELSELCRVEVEEDLALVAIIGNKLSRACGVGKEVFGVLDPFNIRLICYGASSYNLCFLVPADQAEQVVQKLHQNLFE
;
A
#
# COMPACT_ATOMS: atom_id res chain seq x y z
N MET A 1 11.61 28.15 9.67
CA MET A 1 11.74 27.04 8.71
C MET A 1 10.78 27.32 7.57
N THR A 2 11.24 27.34 6.34
CA THR A 2 10.38 27.48 5.16
C THR A 2 9.48 26.25 5.07
N SER A 3 8.17 26.47 5.00
CA SER A 3 7.19 25.39 4.78
C SER A 3 7.50 24.68 3.49
N PHE A 4 7.60 23.33 3.47
CA PHE A 4 7.69 22.58 2.24
C PHE A 4 6.87 21.29 2.29
N VAL A 5 6.43 20.87 1.13
CA VAL A 5 5.54 19.73 0.90
C VAL A 5 6.24 18.70 0.05
N VAL A 6 6.09 17.43 0.42
CA VAL A 6 6.45 16.28 -0.39
C VAL A 6 5.18 15.81 -1.11
N ALA A 7 5.17 15.76 -2.42
CA ALA A 7 4.05 15.26 -3.20
C ALA A 7 4.39 13.92 -3.86
N LYS A 8 3.56 12.91 -3.63
CA LYS A 8 3.69 11.59 -4.25
C LYS A 8 2.58 11.38 -5.26
N PHE A 9 2.94 10.85 -6.41
CA PHE A 9 1.98 10.49 -7.47
C PHE A 9 2.03 9.00 -7.75
N GLY A 10 0.85 8.35 -7.76
CA GLY A 10 0.69 6.95 -8.10
C GLY A 10 0.80 6.68 -9.60
N GLY A 11 0.84 5.40 -9.98
CA GLY A 11 1.04 5.00 -11.37
C GLY A 11 -0.01 5.53 -12.36
N THR A 12 -1.26 5.66 -11.95
CA THR A 12 -2.33 6.25 -12.77
C THR A 12 -2.15 7.75 -13.01
N SER A 13 -1.47 8.43 -12.08
CA SER A 13 -1.14 9.86 -12.18
C SER A 13 0.03 10.14 -13.13
N VAL A 14 0.79 9.10 -13.50
CA VAL A 14 1.92 9.15 -14.43
C VAL A 14 1.82 8.10 -15.54
N ALA A 15 0.58 7.68 -15.86
CA ALA A 15 0.29 6.61 -16.80
C ALA A 15 0.68 6.96 -18.24
N ASP A 16 0.52 8.20 -18.62
CA ASP A 16 0.76 8.72 -19.95
C ASP A 16 1.17 10.21 -19.91
N TYR A 17 1.46 10.77 -21.06
CA TYR A 17 1.89 12.17 -21.18
C TYR A 17 0.85 13.16 -20.60
N ASP A 18 -0.45 12.94 -20.84
CA ASP A 18 -1.50 13.84 -20.35
C ASP A 18 -1.67 13.72 -18.83
N ALA A 19 -1.58 12.52 -18.28
CA ALA A 19 -1.58 12.27 -16.84
C ALA A 19 -0.39 12.96 -16.16
N MET A 20 0.81 12.85 -16.73
CA MET A 20 2.01 13.50 -16.22
C MET A 20 1.86 15.03 -16.25
N ASN A 21 1.27 15.61 -17.30
CA ASN A 21 1.02 17.03 -17.37
C ASN A 21 -0.01 17.51 -16.33
N ARG A 22 -1.08 16.75 -16.09
CA ARG A 22 -2.02 17.04 -14.99
C ARG A 22 -1.33 16.99 -13.62
N SER A 23 -0.46 16.01 -13.41
CA SER A 23 0.32 15.91 -12.17
C SER A 23 1.31 17.06 -12.02
N ALA A 24 1.93 17.52 -13.11
CA ALA A 24 2.75 18.73 -13.12
C ALA A 24 1.94 19.98 -12.74
N ASP A 25 0.69 20.12 -13.22
CA ASP A 25 -0.20 21.20 -12.81
C ASP A 25 -0.47 21.17 -11.30
N VAL A 26 -0.67 19.99 -10.73
CA VAL A 26 -0.85 19.82 -9.28
C VAL A 26 0.39 20.24 -8.50
N VAL A 27 1.58 19.84 -8.95
CA VAL A 27 2.86 20.26 -8.33
C VAL A 27 3.00 21.77 -8.31
N LEU A 28 2.68 22.42 -9.42
CA LEU A 28 2.83 23.88 -9.60
C LEU A 28 1.76 24.68 -8.88
N ALA A 29 0.63 24.09 -8.54
CA ALA A 29 -0.46 24.74 -7.83
C ALA A 29 -0.10 25.09 -6.36
N ASP A 30 0.81 24.35 -5.74
CA ASP A 30 1.32 24.64 -4.39
C ASP A 30 2.81 25.01 -4.46
N PRO A 31 3.17 26.28 -4.25
CA PRO A 31 4.55 26.74 -4.32
C PRO A 31 5.46 26.14 -3.23
N ASN A 32 4.88 25.51 -2.20
CA ASN A 32 5.62 24.81 -1.16
C ASN A 32 6.03 23.39 -1.58
N THR A 33 5.52 22.85 -2.68
CA THR A 33 5.93 21.53 -3.18
C THR A 33 7.35 21.61 -3.73
N ARG A 34 8.29 20.95 -3.06
CA ARG A 34 9.72 20.96 -3.40
C ARG A 34 10.26 19.58 -3.77
N LEU A 35 9.64 18.51 -3.26
CA LEU A 35 10.02 17.14 -3.54
C LEU A 35 8.83 16.40 -4.14
N VAL A 36 9.06 15.74 -5.26
CA VAL A 36 8.07 14.91 -5.95
C VAL A 36 8.57 13.48 -5.99
N VAL A 37 7.75 12.55 -5.50
CA VAL A 37 8.02 11.11 -5.47
C VAL A 37 7.08 10.41 -6.43
N LEU A 38 7.62 9.65 -7.40
CA LEU A 38 6.82 8.99 -8.42
C LEU A 38 6.88 7.48 -8.32
N SER A 39 5.74 6.85 -8.59
CA SER A 39 5.65 5.44 -8.96
C SER A 39 6.00 5.24 -10.44
N ALA A 40 6.20 3.99 -10.86
CA ALA A 40 6.22 3.64 -12.28
C ALA A 40 4.89 3.97 -12.95
N SER A 41 4.90 4.23 -14.25
CA SER A 41 3.69 4.41 -15.05
C SER A 41 2.76 3.20 -14.95
N ALA A 42 1.45 3.44 -15.02
CA ALA A 42 0.45 2.38 -14.86
C ALA A 42 0.73 1.18 -15.78
N GLY A 43 0.67 -0.02 -15.23
CA GLY A 43 0.93 -1.28 -15.94
C GLY A 43 2.41 -1.67 -16.03
N VAL A 44 3.34 -0.73 -15.89
CA VAL A 44 4.78 -1.00 -16.05
C VAL A 44 5.31 -1.96 -14.97
N THR A 45 4.96 -1.76 -13.73
CA THR A 45 5.41 -2.65 -12.63
C THR A 45 4.97 -4.10 -12.88
N ASN A 46 3.73 -4.33 -13.31
CA ASN A 46 3.23 -5.67 -13.60
C ASN A 46 3.99 -6.34 -14.75
N LEU A 47 4.32 -5.57 -15.80
CA LEU A 47 5.14 -6.08 -16.91
C LEU A 47 6.55 -6.46 -16.43
N LEU A 48 7.18 -5.63 -15.61
CA LEU A 48 8.51 -5.89 -15.06
C LEU A 48 8.53 -7.09 -14.11
N VAL A 49 7.51 -7.24 -13.26
CA VAL A 49 7.35 -8.42 -12.41
C VAL A 49 7.22 -9.68 -13.26
N SER A 50 6.34 -9.68 -14.28
CA SER A 50 6.23 -10.83 -15.19
C SER A 50 7.57 -11.17 -15.87
N LEU A 51 8.31 -10.17 -16.32
CA LEU A 51 9.64 -10.37 -16.92
C LEU A 51 10.66 -10.99 -15.96
N SER A 52 10.51 -10.74 -14.65
CA SER A 52 11.39 -11.32 -13.63
C SER A 52 11.11 -12.81 -13.32
N GLU A 53 9.98 -13.34 -13.79
CA GLU A 53 9.57 -14.74 -13.58
C GLU A 53 10.28 -15.73 -14.52
N GLY A 54 11.08 -15.27 -15.47
CA GLY A 54 11.86 -16.13 -16.36
C GLY A 54 11.06 -16.63 -17.57
N LEU A 55 10.39 -15.73 -18.26
CA LEU A 55 9.51 -16.03 -19.39
C LEU A 55 10.25 -16.64 -20.60
N GLU A 56 9.54 -17.47 -21.35
CA GLU A 56 9.97 -17.97 -22.68
C GLU A 56 10.16 -16.80 -23.66
N ALA A 57 11.04 -16.99 -24.65
CA ALA A 57 11.48 -15.92 -25.55
C ALA A 57 10.34 -15.16 -26.24
N THR A 58 9.31 -15.85 -26.71
CA THR A 58 8.17 -15.22 -27.40
C THR A 58 7.34 -14.35 -26.43
N GLU A 59 7.03 -14.87 -25.26
CA GLU A 59 6.27 -14.15 -24.25
C GLU A 59 7.06 -12.97 -23.69
N ARG A 60 8.34 -13.17 -23.45
CA ARG A 60 9.28 -12.11 -23.04
C ARG A 60 9.31 -10.98 -24.06
N PHE A 61 9.40 -11.29 -25.36
CA PHE A 61 9.38 -10.28 -26.42
C PHE A 61 8.07 -9.46 -26.39
N VAL A 62 6.92 -10.09 -26.25
CA VAL A 62 5.62 -9.40 -26.18
C VAL A 62 5.56 -8.44 -24.99
N LYS A 63 6.06 -8.85 -23.81
CA LYS A 63 6.08 -7.98 -22.62
C LYS A 63 7.06 -6.82 -22.76
N LEU A 64 8.24 -7.06 -23.34
CA LEU A 64 9.24 -6.00 -23.61
C LEU A 64 8.69 -4.99 -24.63
N ASP A 65 8.03 -5.44 -25.67
CA ASP A 65 7.41 -4.57 -26.68
C ASP A 65 6.29 -3.71 -26.05
N ALA A 66 5.42 -4.31 -25.24
CA ALA A 66 4.38 -3.58 -24.51
C ALA A 66 4.97 -2.51 -23.58
N LEU A 67 6.02 -2.85 -22.85
CA LEU A 67 6.73 -1.91 -21.97
C LEU A 67 7.36 -0.76 -22.78
N ARG A 68 8.08 -1.08 -23.86
CA ARG A 68 8.66 -0.10 -24.75
C ARG A 68 7.61 0.86 -25.30
N LYS A 69 6.48 0.34 -25.74
CA LYS A 69 5.37 1.15 -26.25
C LYS A 69 4.89 2.17 -25.22
N ILE A 70 4.63 1.76 -23.98
CA ILE A 70 4.20 2.68 -22.92
C ILE A 70 5.19 3.83 -22.75
N GLN A 71 6.48 3.55 -22.69
CA GLN A 71 7.50 4.56 -22.47
C GLN A 71 7.68 5.47 -23.68
N PHE A 72 7.68 4.92 -24.88
CA PHE A 72 7.82 5.70 -26.12
C PHE A 72 6.59 6.54 -26.43
N ASP A 73 5.37 6.07 -26.09
CA ASP A 73 4.15 6.86 -26.23
C ASP A 73 4.22 8.16 -25.40
N ILE A 74 4.94 8.16 -24.29
CA ILE A 74 5.20 9.36 -23.50
C ILE A 74 6.36 10.16 -24.10
N LEU A 75 7.48 9.51 -24.38
CA LEU A 75 8.72 10.12 -24.89
C LEU A 75 8.50 10.92 -26.18
N GLU A 76 7.76 10.33 -27.13
CA GLU A 76 7.53 10.96 -28.46
C GLU A 76 6.57 12.16 -28.40
N ARG A 77 5.85 12.34 -27.31
CA ARG A 77 5.03 13.53 -27.08
C ARG A 77 5.77 14.69 -26.43
N LEU A 78 6.99 14.48 -25.96
CA LEU A 78 7.84 15.58 -25.46
C LEU A 78 8.17 16.55 -26.61
N GLN A 79 8.37 17.82 -26.28
CA GLN A 79 8.77 18.85 -27.25
C GLN A 79 10.16 18.53 -27.83
N ASN A 80 11.05 18.02 -26.96
CA ASN A 80 12.42 17.67 -27.36
C ASN A 80 12.81 16.27 -26.83
N PRO A 81 12.26 15.19 -27.41
CA PRO A 81 12.48 13.84 -26.92
C PRO A 81 13.94 13.39 -26.95
N ASN A 82 14.76 13.98 -27.85
CA ASN A 82 16.16 13.57 -28.00
C ASN A 82 17.02 13.89 -26.77
N VAL A 83 16.61 14.78 -25.90
CA VAL A 83 17.33 15.12 -24.65
C VAL A 83 17.50 13.91 -23.74
N ILE A 84 16.49 13.05 -23.66
CA ILE A 84 16.47 11.88 -22.75
C ILE A 84 16.30 10.55 -23.48
N ARG A 85 16.18 10.56 -24.81
CA ARG A 85 15.96 9.33 -25.62
C ARG A 85 17.03 8.27 -25.36
N GLU A 86 18.29 8.66 -25.42
CA GLU A 86 19.43 7.74 -25.22
C GLU A 86 19.38 7.08 -23.83
N GLU A 87 19.02 7.84 -22.80
CA GLU A 87 18.90 7.32 -21.44
C GLU A 87 17.71 6.37 -21.26
N VAL A 88 16.57 6.69 -21.86
CA VAL A 88 15.38 5.80 -21.85
C VAL A 88 15.68 4.51 -22.61
N GLU A 89 16.32 4.59 -23.76
CA GLU A 89 16.74 3.41 -24.54
C GLU A 89 17.72 2.55 -23.77
N ARG A 90 18.69 3.15 -23.09
CA ARG A 90 19.66 2.44 -22.24
C ARG A 90 18.96 1.69 -21.10
N LEU A 91 17.96 2.28 -20.45
CA LEU A 91 17.17 1.60 -19.41
C LEU A 91 16.37 0.43 -19.97
N LEU A 92 15.79 0.58 -21.16
CA LEU A 92 15.06 -0.51 -21.83
C LEU A 92 16.00 -1.66 -22.26
N GLU A 93 17.21 -1.36 -22.68
CA GLU A 93 18.24 -2.37 -22.97
C GLU A 93 18.67 -3.12 -21.70
N ASN A 94 18.84 -2.41 -20.59
CA ASN A 94 19.11 -3.03 -19.29
C ASN A 94 17.98 -3.98 -18.87
N ILE A 95 16.72 -3.57 -19.04
CA ILE A 95 15.56 -4.43 -18.76
C ILE A 95 15.62 -5.68 -19.63
N THR A 96 15.92 -5.55 -20.91
CA THR A 96 16.05 -6.68 -21.83
C THR A 96 17.09 -7.67 -21.35
N THR A 97 18.29 -7.18 -21.00
CA THR A 97 19.39 -8.00 -20.47
C THR A 97 18.99 -8.70 -19.16
N LEU A 98 18.35 -7.99 -18.24
CA LEU A 98 17.91 -8.55 -16.96
C LEU A 98 16.78 -9.60 -17.15
N ALA A 99 15.87 -9.37 -18.08
CA ALA A 99 14.80 -10.33 -18.42
C ALA A 99 15.36 -11.60 -19.08
N GLU A 100 16.41 -11.48 -19.89
CA GLU A 100 17.16 -12.63 -20.43
C GLU A 100 17.87 -13.40 -19.31
N ALA A 101 18.52 -12.70 -18.39
CA ALA A 101 19.13 -13.32 -17.22
C ALA A 101 18.10 -14.07 -16.35
N ALA A 102 16.92 -13.49 -16.16
CA ALA A 102 15.82 -14.13 -15.41
C ALA A 102 15.33 -15.42 -16.07
N SER A 103 15.39 -15.51 -17.41
CA SER A 103 15.03 -16.75 -18.13
C SER A 103 16.01 -17.90 -17.90
N LEU A 104 17.21 -17.59 -17.45
CA LEU A 104 18.22 -18.60 -17.09
C LEU A 104 18.17 -18.96 -15.60
N ALA A 105 18.00 -17.96 -14.74
CA ALA A 105 17.91 -18.13 -13.30
C ALA A 105 17.18 -16.95 -12.65
N THR A 106 16.16 -17.21 -11.87
CA THR A 106 15.43 -16.18 -11.12
C THR A 106 16.03 -15.99 -9.72
N SER A 107 15.96 -14.76 -9.22
CA SER A 107 16.27 -14.43 -7.82
C SER A 107 15.52 -13.18 -7.39
N THR A 108 15.26 -13.03 -6.10
CA THR A 108 14.61 -11.84 -5.55
C THR A 108 15.43 -10.56 -5.78
N ALA A 109 16.75 -10.66 -5.73
CA ALA A 109 17.65 -9.54 -6.03
C ALA A 109 17.55 -9.09 -7.50
N LEU A 110 17.47 -10.05 -8.44
CA LEU A 110 17.26 -9.76 -9.86
C LEU A 110 15.89 -9.12 -10.11
N THR A 111 14.86 -9.60 -9.42
CA THR A 111 13.52 -9.01 -9.48
C THR A 111 13.54 -7.56 -9.04
N ASP A 112 14.15 -7.25 -7.89
CA ASP A 112 14.24 -5.88 -7.38
C ASP A 112 14.97 -4.95 -8.34
N GLU A 113 16.11 -5.39 -8.90
CA GLU A 113 16.85 -4.62 -9.91
C GLU A 113 15.97 -4.36 -11.14
N LEU A 114 15.30 -5.38 -11.65
CA LEU A 114 14.48 -5.29 -12.85
C LEU A 114 13.29 -4.35 -12.66
N VAL A 115 12.52 -4.50 -11.57
CA VAL A 115 11.32 -3.68 -11.33
C VAL A 115 11.67 -2.23 -11.03
N SER A 116 12.85 -1.92 -10.50
CA SER A 116 13.30 -0.55 -10.22
C SER A 116 13.33 0.36 -11.46
N HIS A 117 13.49 -0.22 -12.64
CA HIS A 117 13.55 0.52 -13.90
C HIS A 117 12.24 1.26 -14.22
N GLY A 118 11.11 0.80 -13.67
CA GLY A 118 9.83 1.48 -13.84
C GLY A 118 9.83 2.90 -13.28
N GLU A 119 10.29 3.06 -12.06
CA GLU A 119 10.39 4.35 -11.38
C GLU A 119 11.53 5.20 -11.95
N LEU A 120 12.64 4.58 -12.37
CA LEU A 120 13.73 5.30 -13.04
C LEU A 120 13.23 5.96 -14.33
N MET A 121 12.47 5.24 -15.15
CA MET A 121 11.92 5.78 -16.40
C MET A 121 10.86 6.86 -16.18
N SER A 122 9.88 6.62 -15.32
CA SER A 122 8.80 7.59 -15.07
C SER A 122 9.33 8.91 -14.54
N THR A 123 10.35 8.89 -13.68
CA THR A 123 10.95 10.09 -13.11
C THR A 123 11.78 10.87 -14.13
N LEU A 124 12.49 10.22 -15.03
CA LEU A 124 13.20 10.88 -16.14
C LEU A 124 12.25 11.60 -17.08
N LEU A 125 11.16 10.95 -17.48
CA LEU A 125 10.14 11.52 -18.35
C LEU A 125 9.45 12.74 -17.68
N PHE A 126 9.12 12.59 -16.39
CA PHE A 126 8.45 13.67 -15.66
C PHE A 126 9.35 14.90 -15.46
N VAL A 127 10.63 14.72 -15.17
CA VAL A 127 11.59 15.83 -15.07
C VAL A 127 11.63 16.60 -16.36
N GLU A 128 11.63 15.94 -17.51
CA GLU A 128 11.69 16.61 -18.81
C GLU A 128 10.39 17.39 -19.09
N ILE A 129 9.22 16.84 -18.75
CA ILE A 129 7.95 17.58 -18.82
C ILE A 129 8.01 18.86 -17.97
N MET A 130 8.58 18.81 -16.77
CA MET A 130 8.74 19.99 -15.93
C MET A 130 9.68 21.02 -16.56
N ARG A 131 10.78 20.57 -17.16
CA ARG A 131 11.75 21.44 -17.84
C ARG A 131 11.16 22.13 -19.07
N GLU A 132 10.35 21.43 -19.85
CA GLU A 132 9.63 21.99 -20.99
C GLU A 132 8.65 23.09 -20.61
N ARG A 133 8.21 23.10 -19.37
CA ARG A 133 7.39 24.16 -18.76
C ARG A 133 8.21 25.31 -18.16
N ASN A 134 9.52 25.35 -18.44
CA ASN A 134 10.49 26.30 -17.89
C ASN A 134 10.58 26.24 -16.35
N ILE A 135 10.33 25.09 -15.77
CA ILE A 135 10.49 24.84 -14.33
C ILE A 135 11.89 24.28 -14.06
N GLN A 136 12.53 24.88 -13.06
CA GLN A 136 13.80 24.35 -12.58
C GLN A 136 13.56 23.03 -11.82
N ALA A 137 13.71 21.90 -12.51
CA ALA A 137 13.52 20.56 -12.00
C ALA A 137 14.80 19.74 -12.10
N GLN A 138 15.09 19.01 -11.04
CA GLN A 138 16.25 18.14 -10.91
C GLN A 138 15.81 16.70 -10.71
N TRP A 139 16.46 15.77 -11.42
CA TRP A 139 16.32 14.36 -11.16
C TRP A 139 17.29 13.92 -10.05
N PHE A 140 16.79 13.12 -9.11
CA PHE A 140 17.59 12.59 -8.02
C PHE A 140 17.35 11.08 -7.87
N ASP A 141 18.42 10.29 -7.80
CA ASP A 141 18.35 8.86 -7.54
C ASP A 141 18.15 8.60 -6.04
N VAL A 142 16.99 8.15 -5.64
CA VAL A 142 16.62 7.91 -4.24
C VAL A 142 17.51 6.87 -3.56
N ARG A 143 18.10 5.94 -4.32
CA ARG A 143 18.98 4.89 -3.80
C ARG A 143 20.24 5.45 -3.14
N LYS A 144 20.59 6.70 -3.42
CA LYS A 144 21.71 7.40 -2.76
C LYS A 144 21.42 7.69 -1.29
N VAL A 145 20.17 7.83 -0.91
CA VAL A 145 19.75 8.16 0.46
C VAL A 145 18.91 7.05 1.10
N MET A 146 18.12 6.31 0.33
CA MET A 146 17.26 5.22 0.83
C MET A 146 18.08 3.95 1.04
N ARG A 147 18.80 3.91 2.18
CA ARG A 147 19.52 2.71 2.62
C ARG A 147 18.57 1.72 3.26
N THR A 148 18.74 0.44 2.93
CA THR A 148 17.85 -0.63 3.38
C THR A 148 18.62 -1.87 3.81
N SER A 149 17.91 -2.81 4.46
CA SER A 149 18.37 -4.19 4.60
C SER A 149 18.50 -4.88 3.22
N ASP A 150 19.12 -6.06 3.19
CA ASP A 150 19.24 -6.93 2.00
C ASP A 150 18.05 -7.91 1.84
N ARG A 151 16.93 -7.62 2.50
CA ARG A 151 15.70 -8.39 2.38
C ARG A 151 14.96 -8.01 1.11
N PHE A 152 15.44 -8.53 -0.03
CA PHE A 152 14.87 -8.22 -1.35
C PHE A 152 13.36 -8.48 -1.43
N GLY A 153 12.65 -7.64 -2.17
CA GLY A 153 11.19 -7.64 -2.32
C GLY A 153 10.42 -6.97 -1.18
N ARG A 154 11.05 -6.82 -0.01
CA ARG A 154 10.46 -6.21 1.18
C ARG A 154 11.55 -5.70 2.12
N ALA A 155 12.42 -4.87 1.57
CA ALA A 155 13.56 -4.33 2.31
C ALA A 155 13.11 -3.34 3.41
N GLU A 156 13.81 -3.36 4.51
CA GLU A 156 13.54 -2.49 5.66
C GLU A 156 14.44 -1.26 5.60
N PRO A 157 13.88 -0.05 5.57
CA PRO A 157 14.67 1.18 5.56
C PRO A 157 15.47 1.38 6.85
N ASP A 158 16.72 1.79 6.71
CA ASP A 158 17.52 2.31 7.81
C ASP A 158 17.18 3.80 8.00
N VAL A 159 16.33 4.08 8.98
CA VAL A 159 15.77 5.43 9.21
C VAL A 159 16.85 6.43 9.63
N GLU A 160 17.84 6.00 10.41
CA GLU A 160 18.93 6.86 10.85
C GLU A 160 19.86 7.25 9.70
N ALA A 161 20.29 6.26 8.92
CA ALA A 161 21.11 6.50 7.72
C ALA A 161 20.35 7.34 6.68
N LEU A 162 19.04 7.08 6.50
CA LEU A 162 18.19 7.87 5.62
C LEU A 162 18.15 9.35 6.05
N ALA A 163 17.95 9.64 7.32
CA ALA A 163 17.90 11.01 7.82
C ALA A 163 19.23 11.74 7.58
N GLU A 164 20.35 11.10 7.88
CA GLU A 164 21.68 11.68 7.67
C GLU A 164 21.98 11.95 6.20
N LEU A 165 21.83 10.94 5.35
CA LEU A 165 22.12 11.03 3.90
C LEU A 165 21.18 12.01 3.19
N THR A 166 19.92 12.04 3.58
CA THR A 166 18.93 12.97 3.03
C THR A 166 19.30 14.42 3.33
N ASN A 167 19.72 14.71 4.57
CA ASN A 167 20.18 16.04 4.94
C ASN A 167 21.46 16.46 4.21
N GLN A 168 22.38 15.51 3.94
CA GLN A 168 23.63 15.80 3.25
C GLN A 168 23.45 15.96 1.73
N GLN A 169 22.64 15.12 1.09
CA GLN A 169 22.61 14.98 -0.38
C GLN A 169 21.35 15.52 -1.04
N LEU A 170 20.20 15.46 -0.37
CA LEU A 170 18.91 15.85 -0.95
C LEU A 170 18.46 17.24 -0.48
N ALA A 171 18.55 17.55 0.79
CA ALA A 171 18.08 18.81 1.34
C ALA A 171 18.70 20.06 0.68
N PRO A 172 19.99 20.13 0.33
CA PRO A 172 20.57 21.28 -0.36
C PRO A 172 19.92 21.53 -1.73
N ARG A 173 19.53 20.49 -2.45
CA ARG A 173 18.95 20.56 -3.80
C ARG A 173 17.54 21.16 -3.80
N LEU A 174 16.80 20.99 -2.70
CA LEU A 174 15.43 21.54 -2.57
C LEU A 174 15.42 23.07 -2.55
N ASN A 175 16.53 23.71 -2.22
CA ASN A 175 16.66 25.17 -2.28
C ASN A 175 16.86 25.68 -3.71
N GLU A 176 17.33 24.84 -4.61
CA GLU A 176 17.68 25.22 -6.00
C GLU A 176 16.49 25.03 -6.96
N GLY A 177 15.49 24.22 -6.60
CA GLY A 177 14.35 23.93 -7.46
C GLY A 177 13.50 22.78 -6.96
N ILE A 178 12.66 22.25 -7.82
CA ILE A 178 11.84 21.06 -7.53
C ILE A 178 12.68 19.82 -7.83
N VAL A 179 12.76 18.90 -6.86
CA VAL A 179 13.44 17.62 -7.03
C VAL A 179 12.42 16.52 -7.31
N ILE A 180 12.69 15.75 -8.36
CA ILE A 180 11.90 14.57 -8.75
C ILE A 180 12.71 13.32 -8.43
N THR A 181 12.11 12.40 -7.70
CA THR A 181 12.78 11.16 -7.28
C THR A 181 11.83 9.96 -7.33
N GLN A 182 12.41 8.77 -7.26
CA GLN A 182 11.70 7.50 -7.33
C GLN A 182 11.09 7.17 -5.97
N GLY A 183 9.86 6.65 -5.98
CA GLY A 183 9.34 5.88 -4.87
C GLY A 183 9.77 4.42 -4.92
N PHE A 184 9.42 3.62 -3.92
CA PHE A 184 9.48 2.18 -3.91
C PHE A 184 10.87 1.55 -3.81
N ILE A 185 11.93 2.19 -4.30
CA ILE A 185 13.28 1.61 -4.41
C ILE A 185 14.26 2.17 -3.38
N GLY A 186 15.25 1.37 -3.05
CA GLY A 186 16.38 1.72 -2.21
C GLY A 186 17.63 0.93 -2.59
N SER A 187 18.65 0.95 -1.75
CA SER A 187 19.87 0.17 -1.92
C SER A 187 20.37 -0.39 -0.60
N GLU A 188 20.86 -1.64 -0.63
CA GLU A 188 21.50 -2.28 0.50
C GLU A 188 23.00 -1.95 0.59
N ALA A 189 23.68 -2.41 1.63
CA ALA A 189 25.05 -2.03 1.96
C ALA A 189 26.08 -2.28 0.86
N LYS A 190 25.86 -3.25 -0.03
CA LYS A 190 26.74 -3.55 -1.19
C LYS A 190 26.36 -2.75 -2.45
N GLY A 191 25.39 -1.85 -2.36
CA GLY A 191 24.92 -1.01 -3.45
C GLY A 191 23.93 -1.68 -4.41
N ARG A 192 23.46 -2.89 -4.10
CA ARG A 192 22.40 -3.54 -4.92
C ARG A 192 21.05 -2.88 -4.67
N THR A 193 20.26 -2.77 -5.71
CA THR A 193 18.91 -2.19 -5.64
C THR A 193 17.98 -3.10 -4.85
N THR A 194 17.18 -2.50 -3.99
CA THR A 194 16.13 -3.15 -3.19
C THR A 194 14.79 -2.50 -3.42
N THR A 195 13.71 -3.21 -3.07
CA THR A 195 12.35 -2.65 -3.10
C THR A 195 11.70 -2.74 -1.71
N LEU A 196 10.85 -1.75 -1.41
CA LEU A 196 10.19 -1.62 -0.11
C LEU A 196 8.89 -2.45 0.01
N GLY A 197 8.50 -3.14 -1.05
CA GLY A 197 7.27 -3.90 -1.09
C GLY A 197 6.01 -3.06 -1.37
N ARG A 198 4.84 -3.64 -1.14
CA ARG A 198 3.55 -3.01 -1.45
C ARG A 198 3.39 -1.67 -0.70
N GLY A 199 2.91 -0.65 -1.42
CA GLY A 199 2.79 0.71 -0.88
C GLY A 199 4.14 1.44 -0.76
N GLY A 200 5.21 0.88 -1.33
CA GLY A 200 6.57 1.39 -1.17
C GLY A 200 6.76 2.83 -1.62
N SER A 201 6.05 3.30 -2.64
CA SER A 201 6.16 4.71 -3.08
C SER A 201 5.54 5.68 -2.07
N ASP A 202 4.39 5.34 -1.48
CA ASP A 202 3.78 6.12 -0.39
C ASP A 202 4.71 6.12 0.82
N TYR A 203 5.28 4.97 1.14
CA TYR A 203 6.22 4.82 2.24
C TYR A 203 7.50 5.64 2.02
N THR A 204 8.05 5.66 0.80
CA THR A 204 9.18 6.52 0.42
C THR A 204 8.85 7.99 0.68
N ALA A 205 7.68 8.45 0.24
CA ALA A 205 7.27 9.85 0.43
C ALA A 205 7.17 10.23 1.91
N ALA A 206 6.58 9.35 2.73
CA ALA A 206 6.46 9.57 4.17
C ALA A 206 7.83 9.56 4.88
N LEU A 207 8.72 8.63 4.53
CA LEU A 207 10.08 8.55 5.07
C LEU A 207 10.94 9.77 4.71
N LEU A 208 10.89 10.23 3.46
CA LEU A 208 11.59 11.44 3.03
C LEU A 208 10.98 12.69 3.67
N GLY A 209 9.66 12.73 3.80
CA GLY A 209 8.97 13.79 4.53
C GLY A 209 9.41 13.89 5.99
N GLU A 210 9.56 12.75 6.68
CA GLU A 210 10.10 12.69 8.03
C GLU A 210 11.56 13.15 8.08
N ALA A 211 12.43 12.60 7.25
CA ALA A 211 13.86 12.91 7.21
C ALA A 211 14.14 14.40 6.92
N LEU A 212 13.27 15.04 6.14
CA LEU A 212 13.39 16.45 5.73
C LEU A 212 12.56 17.40 6.61
N HIS A 213 11.83 16.89 7.59
CA HIS A 213 10.90 17.67 8.42
C HIS A 213 9.87 18.44 7.58
N ALA A 214 9.27 17.77 6.62
CA ALA A 214 8.21 18.32 5.79
C ALA A 214 7.02 18.80 6.63
N THR A 215 6.34 19.84 6.15
CA THR A 215 5.12 20.34 6.81
C THR A 215 3.90 19.52 6.46
N ARG A 216 3.92 18.82 5.32
CA ARG A 216 2.86 17.93 4.85
C ARG A 216 3.41 16.95 3.80
N VAL A 217 2.82 15.77 3.74
CA VAL A 217 3.01 14.81 2.66
C VAL A 217 1.69 14.66 1.91
N ASP A 218 1.69 14.92 0.61
CA ASP A 218 0.53 14.79 -0.25
C ASP A 218 0.60 13.50 -1.05
N ILE A 219 -0.44 12.67 -0.92
CA ILE A 219 -0.60 11.43 -1.69
C ILE A 219 -1.67 11.68 -2.77
N TRP A 220 -1.23 11.78 -4.00
CA TRP A 220 -2.09 11.97 -5.16
C TRP A 220 -2.36 10.63 -5.84
N THR A 221 -3.63 10.30 -5.96
CA THR A 221 -4.16 9.03 -6.47
C THR A 221 -5.30 9.30 -7.46
N ASP A 222 -6.07 8.29 -7.82
CA ASP A 222 -7.24 8.41 -8.70
C ASP A 222 -8.57 8.63 -7.94
N VAL A 223 -8.53 8.63 -6.60
CA VAL A 223 -9.70 8.86 -5.74
C VAL A 223 -9.57 10.18 -4.96
N PRO A 224 -10.66 10.93 -4.77
CA PRO A 224 -10.62 12.26 -4.15
C PRO A 224 -10.62 12.23 -2.61
N GLY A 225 -9.94 11.29 -2.00
CA GLY A 225 -9.79 11.18 -0.54
C GLY A 225 -10.29 9.88 0.05
N ILE A 226 -10.51 9.89 1.37
CA ILE A 226 -10.99 8.77 2.17
C ILE A 226 -12.49 8.95 2.42
N TYR A 227 -13.27 7.90 2.22
CA TYR A 227 -14.73 7.92 2.34
C TYR A 227 -15.20 7.06 3.51
N THR A 228 -16.42 7.31 3.96
CA THR A 228 -17.09 6.50 5.01
C THR A 228 -17.23 5.04 4.63
N THR A 229 -17.24 4.72 3.35
CA THR A 229 -17.04 3.39 2.76
C THR A 229 -16.71 3.55 1.27
N ASP A 230 -16.48 2.44 0.56
CA ASP A 230 -16.24 2.48 -0.88
C ASP A 230 -17.49 3.01 -1.64
N PRO A 231 -17.40 4.14 -2.35
CA PRO A 231 -18.53 4.71 -3.10
C PRO A 231 -19.10 3.79 -4.19
N ARG A 232 -18.31 2.80 -4.64
CA ARG A 232 -18.77 1.79 -5.60
C ARG A 232 -19.72 0.77 -4.98
N VAL A 233 -19.62 0.56 -3.67
CA VAL A 233 -20.51 -0.33 -2.90
C VAL A 233 -21.70 0.44 -2.35
N VAL A 234 -21.49 1.66 -1.87
CA VAL A 234 -22.52 2.55 -1.31
C VAL A 234 -22.42 3.91 -1.95
N SER A 235 -23.36 4.24 -2.82
CA SER A 235 -23.39 5.54 -3.53
C SER A 235 -23.58 6.75 -2.60
N ALA A 236 -24.17 6.55 -1.42
CA ALA A 236 -24.34 7.55 -0.36
C ALA A 236 -23.08 7.75 0.51
N ALA A 237 -21.97 7.06 0.22
CA ALA A 237 -20.72 7.23 0.96
C ALA A 237 -20.25 8.69 0.91
N LYS A 238 -19.82 9.21 2.05
CA LYS A 238 -19.41 10.61 2.22
C LYS A 238 -17.90 10.68 2.35
N ARG A 239 -17.28 11.68 1.71
CA ARG A 239 -15.86 11.94 1.94
C ARG A 239 -15.65 12.46 3.37
N ILE A 240 -14.57 12.01 3.98
CA ILE A 240 -14.11 12.46 5.28
C ILE A 240 -13.07 13.55 5.05
N ASP A 241 -13.35 14.78 5.45
CA ASP A 241 -12.46 15.90 5.19
C ASP A 241 -11.21 15.87 6.08
N VAL A 242 -11.37 15.46 7.35
CA VAL A 242 -10.27 15.32 8.31
C VAL A 242 -10.45 14.03 9.12
N ILE A 243 -9.39 13.24 9.21
CA ILE A 243 -9.39 11.96 9.93
C ILE A 243 -8.13 11.85 10.82
N ALA A 244 -8.25 11.21 11.98
CA ALA A 244 -7.08 10.95 12.83
C ALA A 244 -6.22 9.80 12.28
N PHE A 245 -4.91 9.82 12.61
CA PHE A 245 -3.99 8.75 12.19
C PHE A 245 -4.45 7.37 12.62
N GLU A 246 -4.94 7.22 13.84
CA GLU A 246 -5.41 5.94 14.36
C GLU A 246 -6.60 5.41 13.56
N GLU A 247 -7.57 6.27 13.23
CA GLU A 247 -8.72 5.88 12.40
C GLU A 247 -8.29 5.48 10.98
N ALA A 248 -7.41 6.26 10.37
CA ALA A 248 -6.88 5.98 9.03
C ALA A 248 -6.03 4.71 8.99
N ALA A 249 -5.24 4.43 10.04
CA ALA A 249 -4.47 3.21 10.17
C ALA A 249 -5.37 1.98 10.27
N GLU A 250 -6.43 2.04 11.04
CA GLU A 250 -7.44 0.96 11.13
C GLU A 250 -8.12 0.74 9.78
N MET A 251 -8.55 1.79 9.11
CA MET A 251 -9.15 1.67 7.76
C MET A 251 -8.20 1.01 6.76
N ALA A 252 -6.94 1.42 6.74
CA ALA A 252 -5.92 0.87 5.85
C ALA A 252 -5.63 -0.60 6.16
N THR A 253 -5.59 -0.98 7.42
CA THR A 253 -5.40 -2.37 7.86
C THR A 253 -6.56 -3.26 7.40
N PHE A 254 -7.78 -2.77 7.47
CA PHE A 254 -8.97 -3.53 7.09
C PHE A 254 -9.39 -3.40 5.62
N GLY A 255 -8.55 -2.86 4.77
CA GLY A 255 -8.70 -2.96 3.32
C GLY A 255 -9.14 -1.70 2.58
N ALA A 256 -9.16 -0.55 3.23
CA ALA A 256 -9.31 0.71 2.52
C ALA A 256 -8.08 0.93 1.63
N LYS A 257 -8.29 0.97 0.30
CA LYS A 257 -7.20 0.92 -0.68
C LYS A 257 -6.47 2.25 -0.91
N VAL A 258 -6.84 3.30 -0.19
CA VAL A 258 -6.33 4.65 -0.43
C VAL A 258 -4.94 4.86 0.14
N LEU A 259 -4.68 4.31 1.33
CA LEU A 259 -3.38 4.38 2.00
C LEU A 259 -2.92 2.98 2.40
N HIS A 260 -1.61 2.73 2.27
CA HIS A 260 -1.01 1.55 2.85
C HIS A 260 -0.63 1.82 4.32
N PRO A 261 -0.83 0.88 5.28
CA PRO A 261 -0.52 1.10 6.69
C PRO A 261 0.90 1.60 6.97
N ALA A 262 1.89 1.13 6.20
CA ALA A 262 3.28 1.56 6.32
C ALA A 262 3.49 3.05 6.09
N THR A 263 2.67 3.69 5.25
CA THR A 263 2.75 5.13 4.97
C THR A 263 2.50 5.97 6.22
N LEU A 264 1.64 5.49 7.10
CA LEU A 264 1.23 6.23 8.29
C LEU A 264 2.31 6.22 9.39
N LEU A 265 3.15 5.21 9.44
CA LEU A 265 4.15 5.06 10.49
C LEU A 265 5.12 6.23 10.61
N PRO A 266 5.80 6.71 9.54
CA PRO A 266 6.68 7.88 9.63
C PRO A 266 5.90 9.16 9.95
N ALA A 267 4.70 9.32 9.39
CA ALA A 267 3.84 10.47 9.64
C ALA A 267 3.40 10.54 11.10
N VAL A 268 2.94 9.41 11.68
CA VAL A 268 2.57 9.31 13.11
C VAL A 268 3.74 9.64 14.01
N ARG A 269 4.89 9.07 13.72
CA ARG A 269 6.12 9.22 14.49
C ARG A 269 6.60 10.68 14.55
N SER A 270 6.44 11.41 13.44
CA SER A 270 6.93 12.77 13.27
C SER A 270 5.84 13.84 13.27
N ASP A 271 4.59 13.46 13.53
CA ASP A 271 3.44 14.37 13.57
C ASP A 271 3.29 15.23 12.29
N ILE A 272 3.53 14.58 11.14
CA ILE A 272 3.40 15.21 9.81
C ILE A 272 2.03 14.86 9.24
N PRO A 273 1.16 15.83 8.93
CA PRO A 273 -0.12 15.57 8.30
C PRO A 273 0.06 15.02 6.88
N VAL A 274 -0.83 14.10 6.51
CA VAL A 274 -0.86 13.48 5.18
C VAL A 274 -2.15 13.89 4.47
N PHE A 275 -2.04 14.55 3.33
CA PHE A 275 -3.17 14.88 2.48
C PHE A 275 -3.35 13.80 1.41
N VAL A 276 -4.60 13.40 1.16
CA VAL A 276 -4.96 12.43 0.12
C VAL A 276 -5.96 13.08 -0.83
N GLY A 277 -5.61 13.14 -2.10
CA GLY A 277 -6.45 13.78 -3.12
C GLY A 277 -6.36 13.10 -4.49
N SER A 278 -7.23 13.52 -5.41
CA SER A 278 -7.24 13.02 -6.79
C SER A 278 -6.41 13.90 -7.71
N SER A 279 -5.44 13.29 -8.39
CA SER A 279 -4.67 13.95 -9.45
C SER A 279 -5.51 14.21 -10.72
N LYS A 280 -6.64 13.49 -10.88
CA LYS A 280 -7.59 13.68 -11.99
C LYS A 280 -8.51 14.87 -11.75
N ASP A 281 -8.83 15.15 -10.49
CA ASP A 281 -9.66 16.27 -10.08
C ASP A 281 -9.13 16.90 -8.78
N PRO A 282 -8.03 17.66 -8.86
CA PRO A 282 -7.44 18.26 -7.67
C PRO A 282 -8.33 19.30 -6.99
N LYS A 283 -9.30 19.88 -7.74
CA LYS A 283 -10.25 20.87 -7.21
C LYS A 283 -11.37 20.24 -6.37
N ALA A 284 -11.60 18.94 -6.50
CA ALA A 284 -12.56 18.23 -5.65
C ALA A 284 -12.17 18.23 -4.17
N GLY A 285 -10.93 18.61 -3.85
CA GLY A 285 -10.38 18.55 -2.50
C GLY A 285 -9.88 17.15 -2.15
N GLY A 286 -9.86 16.84 -0.86
CA GLY A 286 -9.33 15.55 -0.38
C GLY A 286 -9.55 15.36 1.11
N THR A 287 -8.82 14.41 1.67
CA THR A 287 -8.82 14.10 3.11
C THR A 287 -7.49 14.48 3.73
N LEU A 288 -7.53 15.19 4.84
CA LEU A 288 -6.35 15.45 5.68
C LEU A 288 -6.30 14.43 6.82
N VAL A 289 -5.24 13.65 6.84
CA VAL A 289 -4.91 12.74 7.94
C VAL A 289 -3.98 13.45 8.91
N CYS A 290 -4.38 13.59 10.16
CA CYS A 290 -3.63 14.33 11.20
C CYS A 290 -3.63 13.58 12.53
N LYS A 291 -2.84 14.07 13.48
CA LYS A 291 -2.66 13.40 14.78
C LYS A 291 -3.96 13.28 15.57
N LYS A 292 -4.78 14.33 15.58
CA LYS A 292 -6.05 14.37 16.32
C LYS A 292 -7.08 15.18 15.55
N THR A 293 -8.34 14.77 15.69
CA THR A 293 -9.50 15.52 15.21
C THR A 293 -10.30 16.06 16.41
N GLU A 294 -10.98 17.19 16.19
CA GLU A 294 -11.94 17.70 17.14
C GLU A 294 -13.24 16.87 17.05
N ASN A 295 -13.76 16.44 18.21
CA ASN A 295 -15.03 15.70 18.31
C ASN A 295 -15.15 14.50 17.33
N PRO A 296 -14.25 13.50 17.42
CA PRO A 296 -14.32 12.34 16.54
C PRO A 296 -15.65 11.59 16.74
N PRO A 297 -16.36 11.18 15.65
CA PRO A 297 -17.60 10.46 15.76
C PRO A 297 -17.39 9.04 16.31
N LEU A 298 -18.44 8.47 16.91
CA LEU A 298 -18.42 7.08 17.37
C LEU A 298 -18.16 6.11 16.21
N PHE A 299 -18.90 6.27 15.11
CA PHE A 299 -18.70 5.52 13.86
C PHE A 299 -18.07 6.44 12.81
N ARG A 300 -16.91 6.05 12.29
CA ARG A 300 -16.16 6.83 11.30
C ARG A 300 -16.31 6.31 9.88
N ALA A 301 -16.17 5.01 9.70
CA ALA A 301 -16.16 4.39 8.38
C ALA A 301 -16.45 2.89 8.45
N LEU A 302 -16.77 2.31 7.29
CA LEU A 302 -16.87 0.88 7.07
C LEU A 302 -15.80 0.44 6.07
N ALA A 303 -15.07 -0.59 6.38
CA ALA A 303 -14.12 -1.23 5.47
C ALA A 303 -14.61 -2.64 5.12
N LEU A 304 -14.38 -3.05 3.88
CA LEU A 304 -14.74 -4.38 3.38
C LEU A 304 -13.51 -5.03 2.76
N ARG A 305 -13.14 -6.20 3.30
CA ARG A 305 -12.07 -7.03 2.75
C ARG A 305 -12.63 -8.37 2.31
N ARG A 306 -12.55 -8.63 1.02
CA ARG A 306 -13.09 -9.83 0.37
C ARG A 306 -12.10 -10.99 0.44
N LYS A 307 -12.52 -12.18 0.00
CA LYS A 307 -11.70 -13.39 -0.12
C LYS A 307 -11.04 -13.79 1.20
N GLN A 308 -11.86 -13.86 2.24
CA GLN A 308 -11.40 -14.31 3.55
C GLN A 308 -11.69 -15.78 3.73
N THR A 309 -10.79 -16.46 4.41
CA THR A 309 -10.90 -17.87 4.79
C THR A 309 -10.88 -17.97 6.31
N LEU A 310 -11.86 -18.64 6.86
CA LEU A 310 -11.97 -18.95 8.28
C LEU A 310 -11.46 -20.37 8.53
N VAL A 311 -10.47 -20.49 9.38
CA VAL A 311 -9.96 -21.79 9.85
C VAL A 311 -10.39 -21.98 11.30
N THR A 312 -11.15 -23.03 11.56
CA THR A 312 -11.58 -23.40 12.90
C THR A 312 -10.88 -24.69 13.35
N LEU A 313 -10.22 -24.61 14.49
CA LEU A 313 -9.47 -25.70 15.10
C LEU A 313 -10.21 -26.18 16.35
N HIS A 314 -10.64 -27.43 16.38
CA HIS A 314 -11.34 -28.01 17.51
C HIS A 314 -10.48 -29.05 18.22
N SER A 315 -10.27 -28.89 19.52
CA SER A 315 -9.52 -29.86 20.31
C SER A 315 -10.08 -29.96 21.73
N HIS A 316 -10.57 -31.12 22.09
CA HIS A 316 -10.93 -31.41 23.47
C HIS A 316 -9.70 -31.43 24.42
N ASN A 317 -8.51 -31.68 23.88
CA ASN A 317 -7.25 -31.61 24.63
C ASN A 317 -6.84 -30.16 24.96
N MET A 318 -7.46 -29.15 24.37
CA MET A 318 -7.26 -27.72 24.70
C MET A 318 -7.79 -27.42 26.11
N LEU A 319 -8.84 -28.10 26.54
CA LEU A 319 -9.40 -27.92 27.87
C LEU A 319 -8.38 -28.29 28.94
N HIS A 320 -8.04 -27.33 29.82
CA HIS A 320 -7.01 -27.49 30.87
C HIS A 320 -5.59 -27.73 30.36
N SER A 321 -5.32 -27.73 29.05
CA SER A 321 -4.00 -27.89 28.46
C SER A 321 -3.22 -26.57 28.45
N ARG A 322 -1.93 -26.69 28.81
CA ARG A 322 -1.01 -25.54 28.68
C ARG A 322 -0.25 -25.66 27.36
N GLY A 323 -0.14 -24.58 26.62
CA GLY A 323 0.72 -24.50 25.43
C GLY A 323 0.05 -24.84 24.10
N PHE A 324 -1.22 -25.26 24.06
CA PHE A 324 -1.91 -25.57 22.80
C PHE A 324 -1.86 -24.43 21.77
N LEU A 325 -2.14 -23.19 22.21
CA LEU A 325 -2.01 -22.01 21.35
C LEU A 325 -0.58 -21.84 20.84
N ALA A 326 0.42 -22.06 21.69
CA ALA A 326 1.83 -21.94 21.29
C ALA A 326 2.21 -22.96 20.20
N GLU A 327 1.70 -24.19 20.28
CA GLU A 327 1.92 -25.21 19.25
C GLU A 327 1.25 -24.83 17.94
N VAL A 328 -0.01 -24.39 17.95
CA VAL A 328 -0.73 -23.93 16.76
C VAL A 328 0.00 -22.77 16.09
N PHE A 329 0.35 -21.73 16.84
CA PHE A 329 1.08 -20.59 16.29
C PHE A 329 2.50 -20.95 15.84
N GLY A 330 3.14 -21.93 16.53
CA GLY A 330 4.43 -22.49 16.12
C GLY A 330 4.36 -23.16 14.74
N ILE A 331 3.30 -23.93 14.48
CA ILE A 331 3.05 -24.54 13.17
C ILE A 331 2.86 -23.47 12.11
N LEU A 332 1.96 -22.48 12.34
CA LEU A 332 1.71 -21.40 11.40
C LEU A 332 2.99 -20.60 11.09
N ALA A 333 3.81 -20.34 12.10
CA ALA A 333 5.08 -19.64 11.93
C ALA A 333 6.09 -20.44 11.08
N ARG A 334 6.19 -21.77 11.26
CA ARG A 334 7.06 -22.63 10.42
C ARG A 334 6.62 -22.62 8.95
N HIS A 335 5.34 -22.47 8.70
CA HIS A 335 4.78 -22.34 7.35
C HIS A 335 4.75 -20.91 6.83
N ASN A 336 5.38 -19.95 7.53
CA ASN A 336 5.42 -18.52 7.19
C ASN A 336 4.02 -17.88 7.03
N ILE A 337 3.07 -18.28 7.86
CA ILE A 337 1.71 -17.78 7.85
C ILE A 337 1.50 -16.81 8.99
N SER A 338 1.04 -15.61 8.66
CA SER A 338 0.57 -14.61 9.59
C SER A 338 -0.93 -14.75 9.84
N VAL A 339 -1.34 -14.57 11.09
CA VAL A 339 -2.74 -14.56 11.50
C VAL A 339 -3.25 -13.13 11.59
N ASP A 340 -4.46 -12.90 11.10
CA ASP A 340 -5.08 -11.59 11.09
C ASP A 340 -6.05 -11.41 12.28
N LEU A 341 -7.10 -12.20 12.32
CA LEU A 341 -8.04 -12.23 13.43
C LEU A 341 -8.05 -13.58 14.13
N ILE A 342 -8.29 -13.56 15.42
CA ILE A 342 -8.45 -14.77 16.21
C ILE A 342 -9.54 -14.60 17.27
N THR A 343 -10.33 -15.63 17.45
CA THR A 343 -11.20 -15.77 18.62
C THR A 343 -11.08 -17.18 19.17
N THR A 344 -11.18 -17.33 20.47
CA THR A 344 -11.01 -18.62 21.14
C THR A 344 -12.15 -18.93 22.09
N SER A 345 -12.47 -20.20 22.22
CA SER A 345 -13.29 -20.75 23.29
C SER A 345 -12.47 -21.76 24.08
N GLU A 346 -13.09 -22.50 25.02
CA GLU A 346 -12.39 -23.52 25.81
C GLU A 346 -11.90 -24.72 24.99
N VAL A 347 -12.51 -24.99 23.83
CA VAL A 347 -12.22 -26.19 23.02
C VAL A 347 -12.01 -25.89 21.54
N SER A 348 -12.01 -24.61 21.15
CA SER A 348 -11.87 -24.24 19.75
C SER A 348 -11.17 -22.89 19.56
N ILE A 349 -10.46 -22.78 18.44
CA ILE A 349 -9.83 -21.56 17.95
C ILE A 349 -10.38 -21.30 16.55
N ALA A 350 -10.90 -20.11 16.30
CA ALA A 350 -11.27 -19.65 14.97
C ALA A 350 -10.35 -18.50 14.59
N LEU A 351 -9.72 -18.59 13.42
CA LEU A 351 -8.76 -17.58 12.94
C LEU A 351 -8.88 -17.32 11.45
N THR A 352 -8.49 -16.12 11.04
CA THR A 352 -8.31 -15.76 9.64
C THR A 352 -6.83 -15.58 9.33
N LEU A 353 -6.44 -15.90 8.09
CA LEU A 353 -5.06 -15.83 7.65
C LEU A 353 -4.79 -14.49 6.94
N ASP A 354 -3.69 -13.85 7.32
CA ASP A 354 -3.24 -12.62 6.67
C ASP A 354 -2.49 -12.95 5.38
N THR A 355 -3.11 -12.64 4.24
CA THR A 355 -2.51 -12.83 2.91
C THR A 355 -1.34 -11.88 2.64
N THR A 356 -1.29 -10.74 3.32
CA THR A 356 -0.26 -9.71 3.11
C THR A 356 0.98 -9.94 3.96
N GLY A 357 0.81 -10.49 5.16
CA GLY A 357 1.89 -10.81 6.09
C GLY A 357 2.53 -12.16 5.87
N SER A 358 1.90 -13.04 5.08
CA SER A 358 2.38 -14.40 4.81
C SER A 358 3.30 -14.43 3.59
N THR A 359 4.34 -15.25 3.63
CA THR A 359 5.36 -15.38 2.56
C THR A 359 5.16 -16.59 1.66
N SER A 360 4.02 -17.30 1.76
CA SER A 360 3.75 -18.43 0.86
C SER A 360 3.56 -17.93 -0.57
N THR A 361 4.34 -18.49 -1.49
CA THR A 361 4.22 -18.26 -2.92
C THR A 361 3.10 -19.13 -3.48
N GLY A 362 1.98 -18.53 -3.80
CA GLY A 362 0.85 -19.23 -4.41
C GLY A 362 -0.50 -18.69 -3.96
N ASP A 363 -1.56 -19.03 -4.70
CA ASP A 363 -2.92 -18.57 -4.47
C ASP A 363 -3.57 -19.13 -3.18
N THR A 364 -2.95 -20.11 -2.53
CA THR A 364 -3.46 -20.76 -1.33
C THR A 364 -2.45 -20.72 -0.18
N LEU A 365 -2.80 -20.02 0.91
CA LEU A 365 -2.05 -20.06 2.17
C LEU A 365 -2.18 -21.42 2.87
N LEU A 366 -3.30 -22.12 2.68
CA LEU A 366 -3.60 -23.42 3.25
C LEU A 366 -3.02 -24.54 2.38
N THR A 367 -1.72 -24.79 2.56
CA THR A 367 -1.07 -25.91 1.89
C THR A 367 -1.48 -27.25 2.52
N GLN A 368 -1.42 -28.31 1.74
CA GLN A 368 -1.74 -29.66 2.27
C GLN A 368 -0.84 -30.08 3.44
N SER A 369 0.44 -29.69 3.39
CA SER A 369 1.38 -29.97 4.50
C SER A 369 0.99 -29.26 5.80
N LEU A 370 0.53 -28.00 5.70
CA LEU A 370 0.03 -27.26 6.87
C LEU A 370 -1.22 -27.92 7.45
N LEU A 371 -2.18 -28.32 6.61
CA LEU A 371 -3.42 -28.96 7.05
C LEU A 371 -3.14 -30.32 7.71
N ILE A 372 -2.20 -31.09 7.19
CA ILE A 372 -1.78 -32.36 7.81
C ILE A 372 -1.19 -32.11 9.19
N GLU A 373 -0.24 -31.19 9.31
CA GLU A 373 0.43 -30.89 10.59
C GLU A 373 -0.56 -30.35 11.63
N LEU A 374 -1.49 -29.48 11.26
CA LEU A 374 -2.56 -29.04 12.16
C LEU A 374 -3.51 -30.18 12.55
N SER A 375 -3.81 -31.09 11.63
CA SER A 375 -4.69 -32.24 11.87
C SER A 375 -4.13 -33.29 12.84
N GLU A 376 -2.81 -33.28 13.04
CA GLU A 376 -2.19 -34.09 14.07
C GLU A 376 -2.51 -33.62 15.51
N LEU A 377 -2.77 -32.30 15.66
CA LEU A 377 -3.09 -31.68 16.94
C LEU A 377 -4.59 -31.58 17.22
N CYS A 378 -5.39 -31.36 16.17
CA CYS A 378 -6.79 -31.00 16.33
C CYS A 378 -7.60 -31.31 15.06
N ARG A 379 -8.93 -31.25 15.18
CA ARG A 379 -9.81 -31.26 14.01
C ARG A 379 -9.81 -29.90 13.36
N VAL A 380 -9.52 -29.86 12.05
CA VAL A 380 -9.45 -28.63 11.25
C VAL A 380 -10.69 -28.53 10.37
N GLU A 381 -11.38 -27.38 10.45
CA GLU A 381 -12.47 -27.01 9.55
C GLU A 381 -12.07 -25.75 8.81
N VAL A 382 -12.30 -25.72 7.49
CA VAL A 382 -11.98 -24.58 6.63
C VAL A 382 -13.26 -24.12 5.97
N GLU A 383 -13.54 -22.82 6.05
CA GLU A 383 -14.66 -22.17 5.37
C GLU A 383 -14.11 -21.02 4.51
N GLU A 384 -14.31 -21.13 3.21
CA GLU A 384 -13.91 -20.14 2.21
C GLU A 384 -15.09 -19.23 1.83
N ASP A 385 -14.86 -18.33 0.87
CA ASP A 385 -15.88 -17.41 0.35
C ASP A 385 -16.54 -16.51 1.42
N LEU A 386 -15.73 -16.05 2.35
CA LEU A 386 -16.12 -15.08 3.36
C LEU A 386 -15.59 -13.68 3.05
N ALA A 387 -16.20 -12.69 3.66
CA ALA A 387 -15.75 -11.31 3.64
C ALA A 387 -15.69 -10.75 5.07
N LEU A 388 -14.66 -9.96 5.32
CA LEU A 388 -14.50 -9.23 6.56
C LEU A 388 -15.10 -7.84 6.42
N VAL A 389 -16.02 -7.51 7.30
CA VAL A 389 -16.55 -6.16 7.49
C VAL A 389 -15.98 -5.59 8.77
N ALA A 390 -15.35 -4.43 8.68
CA ALA A 390 -14.82 -3.72 9.82
C ALA A 390 -15.53 -2.38 9.98
N ILE A 391 -16.06 -2.14 11.17
CA ILE A 391 -16.58 -0.85 11.59
C ILE A 391 -15.46 -0.12 12.29
N ILE A 392 -15.06 1.01 11.71
CA ILE A 392 -14.02 1.87 12.28
C ILE A 392 -14.67 3.04 12.99
N GLY A 393 -14.18 3.36 14.18
CA GLY A 393 -14.73 4.45 14.96
C GLY A 393 -13.84 4.83 16.14
N ASN A 394 -14.42 5.50 17.11
CA ASN A 394 -13.69 6.01 18.26
C ASN A 394 -14.29 5.52 19.55
N LYS A 395 -13.46 5.01 20.47
CA LYS A 395 -13.88 4.52 21.79
C LYS A 395 -14.95 3.43 21.72
N LEU A 396 -15.00 2.64 20.65
CA LEU A 396 -16.03 1.62 20.44
C LEU A 396 -16.11 0.64 21.60
N SER A 397 -14.97 0.18 22.12
CA SER A 397 -14.90 -0.76 23.25
C SER A 397 -15.36 -0.15 24.62
N ARG A 398 -15.55 1.17 24.69
CA ARG A 398 -15.96 1.88 25.91
C ARG A 398 -17.35 2.46 25.82
N ALA A 399 -17.91 2.59 24.61
CA ALA A 399 -19.23 3.12 24.39
C ALA A 399 -20.32 2.07 24.73
N CYS A 400 -21.40 2.52 25.37
CA CYS A 400 -22.56 1.66 25.60
C CYS A 400 -23.45 1.59 24.36
N GLY A 401 -24.07 0.43 24.13
CA GLY A 401 -25.07 0.27 23.07
C GLY A 401 -24.52 -0.09 21.68
N VAL A 402 -23.20 -0.05 21.46
CA VAL A 402 -22.60 -0.36 20.15
C VAL A 402 -23.05 -1.72 19.61
N GLY A 403 -23.04 -2.75 20.45
CA GLY A 403 -23.46 -4.08 20.03
C GLY A 403 -24.93 -4.09 19.57
N LYS A 404 -25.83 -3.40 20.28
CA LYS A 404 -27.25 -3.32 19.90
C LYS A 404 -27.43 -2.57 18.56
N GLU A 405 -26.76 -1.45 18.37
CA GLU A 405 -26.84 -0.67 17.14
C GLU A 405 -26.32 -1.45 15.94
N VAL A 406 -25.19 -2.10 16.08
CA VAL A 406 -24.56 -2.86 14.99
C VAL A 406 -25.29 -4.17 14.72
N PHE A 407 -25.47 -5.01 15.72
CA PHE A 407 -26.04 -6.35 15.52
C PHE A 407 -27.54 -6.34 15.31
N GLY A 408 -28.25 -5.28 15.76
CA GLY A 408 -29.64 -5.08 15.41
C GLY A 408 -29.87 -4.88 13.91
N VAL A 409 -28.96 -4.21 13.23
CA VAL A 409 -29.00 -4.05 11.76
C VAL A 409 -28.65 -5.36 11.05
N LEU A 410 -27.84 -6.19 11.67
CA LEU A 410 -27.31 -7.44 11.11
C LEU A 410 -28.21 -8.66 11.35
N ASP A 411 -29.33 -8.49 12.04
CA ASP A 411 -30.27 -9.57 12.37
C ASP A 411 -30.63 -10.49 11.17
N PRO A 412 -30.81 -10.00 9.93
CA PRO A 412 -31.08 -10.87 8.77
C PRO A 412 -29.88 -11.66 8.24
N PHE A 413 -28.66 -11.41 8.75
CA PHE A 413 -27.42 -11.97 8.17
C PHE A 413 -26.77 -12.99 9.10
N ASN A 414 -26.11 -13.97 8.49
CA ASN A 414 -25.34 -14.96 9.25
C ASN A 414 -23.92 -14.42 9.52
N ILE A 415 -23.57 -14.23 10.78
CA ILE A 415 -22.26 -13.79 11.22
C ILE A 415 -21.44 -15.01 11.66
N ARG A 416 -20.26 -15.18 11.04
CA ARG A 416 -19.41 -16.36 11.25
C ARG A 416 -18.37 -16.18 12.35
N LEU A 417 -17.87 -14.96 12.55
CA LEU A 417 -16.87 -14.63 13.57
C LEU A 417 -17.04 -13.15 13.92
N ILE A 418 -16.83 -12.82 15.19
CA ILE A 418 -16.83 -11.45 15.69
C ILE A 418 -15.54 -11.23 16.47
N CYS A 419 -14.82 -10.14 16.16
CA CYS A 419 -13.72 -9.60 16.95
C CYS A 419 -14.05 -8.21 17.44
N TYR A 420 -14.18 -8.06 18.75
CA TYR A 420 -14.53 -6.80 19.40
C TYR A 420 -13.85 -6.68 20.76
N GLY A 421 -13.32 -5.52 21.08
CA GLY A 421 -12.73 -5.21 22.38
C GLY A 421 -11.22 -5.18 22.42
N ALA A 422 -10.52 -5.77 21.45
CA ALA A 422 -9.06 -5.72 21.36
C ALA A 422 -8.55 -4.32 20.99
N SER A 423 -9.26 -3.62 20.11
CA SER A 423 -9.01 -2.21 19.75
C SER A 423 -10.20 -1.36 20.17
N SER A 424 -9.95 -0.10 20.52
CA SER A 424 -10.99 0.89 20.74
C SER A 424 -11.48 1.54 19.44
N TYR A 425 -10.85 1.22 18.30
CA TYR A 425 -11.10 1.83 17.00
C TYR A 425 -11.82 0.93 16.02
N ASN A 426 -12.00 -0.37 16.33
CA ASN A 426 -12.69 -1.27 15.41
C ASN A 426 -13.61 -2.26 16.10
N LEU A 427 -14.59 -2.71 15.33
CA LEU A 427 -15.40 -3.90 15.54
C LEU A 427 -15.46 -4.62 14.20
N CYS A 428 -15.02 -5.87 14.17
CA CYS A 428 -14.91 -6.65 12.95
C CYS A 428 -15.73 -7.92 13.03
N PHE A 429 -16.29 -8.34 11.90
CA PHE A 429 -16.99 -9.61 11.78
C PHE A 429 -16.89 -10.17 10.37
N LEU A 430 -17.07 -11.50 10.26
CA LEU A 430 -17.12 -12.22 9.00
C LEU A 430 -18.56 -12.52 8.60
N VAL A 431 -18.83 -12.35 7.31
CA VAL A 431 -20.11 -12.72 6.67
C VAL A 431 -19.82 -13.51 5.39
N PRO A 432 -20.79 -14.28 4.87
CA PRO A 432 -20.69 -14.85 3.52
C PRO A 432 -20.42 -13.76 2.47
N ALA A 433 -19.55 -14.04 1.51
CA ALA A 433 -19.10 -13.07 0.52
C ALA A 433 -20.23 -12.51 -0.35
N ASP A 434 -21.25 -13.33 -0.64
CA ASP A 434 -22.44 -12.93 -1.40
C ASP A 434 -23.36 -11.96 -0.66
N GLN A 435 -23.27 -11.88 0.67
CA GLN A 435 -24.05 -10.97 1.52
C GLN A 435 -23.29 -9.70 1.89
N ALA A 436 -21.99 -9.64 1.65
CA ALA A 436 -21.10 -8.60 2.16
C ALA A 436 -21.51 -7.18 1.74
N GLU A 437 -21.89 -6.99 0.49
CA GLU A 437 -22.29 -5.66 -0.01
C GLU A 437 -23.59 -5.19 0.64
N GLN A 438 -24.57 -6.07 0.76
CA GLN A 438 -25.84 -5.75 1.44
C GLN A 438 -25.63 -5.39 2.92
N VAL A 439 -24.72 -6.11 3.59
CA VAL A 439 -24.34 -5.82 4.98
C VAL A 439 -23.74 -4.42 5.08
N VAL A 440 -22.79 -4.07 4.23
CA VAL A 440 -22.16 -2.74 4.21
C VAL A 440 -23.19 -1.65 3.90
N GLN A 441 -24.08 -1.87 2.93
CA GLN A 441 -25.14 -0.92 2.57
C GLN A 441 -26.09 -0.67 3.74
N LYS A 442 -26.57 -1.72 4.42
CA LYS A 442 -27.45 -1.59 5.57
C LYS A 442 -26.78 -0.91 6.76
N LEU A 443 -25.54 -1.27 7.06
CA LEU A 443 -24.77 -0.62 8.12
C LEU A 443 -24.56 0.85 7.82
N HIS A 444 -24.18 1.18 6.58
CA HIS A 444 -23.98 2.57 6.19
C HIS A 444 -25.24 3.40 6.36
N GLN A 445 -26.37 2.89 5.86
CA GLN A 445 -27.67 3.55 5.99
C GLN A 445 -28.05 3.82 7.45
N ASN A 446 -27.78 2.89 8.36
CA ASN A 446 -28.19 3.02 9.76
C ASN A 446 -27.21 3.78 10.66
N LEU A 447 -25.90 3.78 10.32
CA LEU A 447 -24.85 4.36 11.17
C LEU A 447 -24.34 5.71 10.66
N PHE A 448 -24.56 6.07 9.37
CA PHE A 448 -23.96 7.25 8.74
C PHE A 448 -24.98 8.18 8.04
N GLU A 449 -26.22 7.76 7.83
CA GLU A 449 -27.30 8.54 7.25
C GLU A 449 -28.33 8.94 8.31
#